data_1e5231ee7164449cacdf8b061ed8cfe8
#
_entry.id   1e5231ee7164449cacdf8b061ed8cfe8
#
_cell.length_a   1.000
_cell.length_b   1.000
_cell.length_c   1.000
_cell.angle_alpha   90.00
_cell.angle_beta   90.00
_cell.angle_gamma   90.00
#
_symmetry.space_group_name_H-M   'P 1'
#
loop_
_entity.id
_entity.type
_entity.pdbx_description
1 polymer ?
#
loop_
_entity_poly.entity_id
_entity_poly.type
_entity_poly.pdbx_seq_one_letter_code
_entity_poly.pdbx_strand_id
1 'polypeptide(L)'
;MRQELAQYFSVDPTQITLYWKGRVALYAILKALDIKAGDEIILPAFTCVVVVNPILYLGAKPVFVDIDPKTHNMDIEKIGSKITPNTRVILAQNTFGLSPDLDEILKIADQYNLTVIEDCTHGFGGSYKGIPNGMIADVSFFSTQWNKPFSTVIGGFAVSKNSDLARKLTEYEAELIRPGLKDELTIKTLFFARKRISSKLYWPAIELYRWLSKNNLILGSSQGDELQKPAMPASFFKGISRSQIAIGTREVEKVTEYIDHRKSIAMEFDRLLLDLQIEPPFQPDYAEHTFLKYPLLVKNREEFFNLAHKDKIELGDWFLSPIHPVISDYDRFNYPYGENPIAEKISQHIINLPTNFHVNDEQLSEIIQFIMRNRDGIYHSYNEMVKSC
;
A
#
# COMPACT_ATOMS: atom_id res chain seq x y z
N MET A 1 9.80 4.53 18.92
CA MET A 1 9.25 3.90 17.69
C MET A 1 9.80 2.49 17.44
N ARG A 2 11.15 2.26 17.45
CA ARG A 2 11.71 0.91 17.24
C ARG A 2 11.30 -0.05 18.36
N GLN A 3 11.34 0.37 19.60
CA GLN A 3 10.92 -0.44 20.76
C GLN A 3 9.43 -0.76 20.75
N GLU A 4 8.59 0.22 20.44
CA GLU A 4 7.13 0.05 20.35
C GLU A 4 6.75 -0.91 19.20
N LEU A 5 7.43 -0.79 18.04
CA LEU A 5 7.24 -1.74 16.94
C LEU A 5 7.74 -3.13 17.33
N ALA A 6 8.89 -3.24 17.97
CA ALA A 6 9.42 -4.52 18.44
C ALA A 6 8.47 -5.19 19.46
N GLN A 7 7.90 -4.41 20.36
CA GLN A 7 6.87 -4.90 21.28
C GLN A 7 5.60 -5.35 20.54
N TYR A 8 5.13 -4.57 19.54
CA TYR A 8 3.96 -4.93 18.73
C TYR A 8 4.14 -6.26 18.01
N PHE A 9 5.31 -6.49 17.41
CA PHE A 9 5.63 -7.72 16.68
C PHE A 9 6.17 -8.85 17.57
N SER A 10 6.41 -8.60 18.86
CA SER A 10 7.05 -9.56 19.78
C SER A 10 8.43 -10.03 19.30
N VAL A 11 9.25 -9.11 18.81
CA VAL A 11 10.62 -9.35 18.29
C VAL A 11 11.66 -8.51 19.02
N ASP A 12 12.95 -8.85 18.82
CA ASP A 12 14.04 -8.01 19.31
C ASP A 12 14.10 -6.68 18.52
N PRO A 13 14.37 -5.52 19.17
CA PRO A 13 14.51 -4.25 18.48
C PRO A 13 15.55 -4.22 17.36
N THR A 14 16.55 -5.09 17.39
CA THR A 14 17.54 -5.23 16.32
C THR A 14 16.98 -5.81 15.02
N GLN A 15 15.81 -6.43 15.08
CA GLN A 15 15.08 -6.94 13.92
C GLN A 15 14.25 -5.88 13.19
N ILE A 16 14.18 -4.64 13.75
CA ILE A 16 13.45 -3.50 13.18
C ILE A 16 14.45 -2.46 12.66
N THR A 17 14.30 -2.05 11.41
CA THR A 17 15.06 -0.95 10.81
C THR A 17 14.13 0.15 10.29
N LEU A 18 14.55 1.41 10.39
CA LEU A 18 13.70 2.58 10.17
C LEU A 18 14.23 3.42 8.99
N TYR A 19 13.34 3.86 8.11
CA TYR A 19 13.69 4.53 6.86
C TYR A 19 12.87 5.79 6.63
N TRP A 20 13.38 6.69 5.78
CA TRP A 20 12.70 7.92 5.37
C TRP A 20 11.37 7.67 4.66
N LYS A 21 11.25 6.58 3.91
CA LYS A 21 10.04 6.15 3.18
C LYS A 21 9.98 4.62 3.12
N GLY A 22 8.78 4.04 2.96
CA GLY A 22 8.61 2.59 2.80
C GLY A 22 9.34 2.00 1.60
N ARG A 23 9.42 2.74 0.46
CA ARG A 23 10.18 2.31 -0.71
C ARG A 23 11.70 2.23 -0.49
N VAL A 24 12.23 3.01 0.46
CA VAL A 24 13.63 2.93 0.89
C VAL A 24 13.85 1.65 1.70
N ALA A 25 12.86 1.25 2.52
CA ALA A 25 12.90 -0.03 3.23
C ALA A 25 12.95 -1.20 2.23
N LEU A 26 12.08 -1.20 1.21
CA LEU A 26 12.11 -2.23 0.16
C LEU A 26 13.46 -2.26 -0.58
N TYR A 27 13.98 -1.10 -0.97
CA TYR A 27 15.31 -1.02 -1.61
C TYR A 27 16.40 -1.60 -0.71
N ALA A 28 16.40 -1.26 0.59
CA ALA A 28 17.35 -1.80 1.55
C ALA A 28 17.27 -3.32 1.68
N ILE A 29 16.05 -3.88 1.70
CA ILE A 29 15.81 -5.33 1.72
C ILE A 29 16.42 -5.98 0.47
N LEU A 30 16.10 -5.46 -0.72
CA LEU A 30 16.62 -6.01 -1.98
C LEU A 30 18.16 -5.93 -2.04
N LYS A 31 18.75 -4.84 -1.55
CA LYS A 31 20.23 -4.71 -1.41
C LYS A 31 20.80 -5.75 -0.44
N ALA A 32 20.16 -5.93 0.72
CA ALA A 32 20.62 -6.88 1.74
C ALA A 32 20.49 -8.35 1.30
N LEU A 33 19.56 -8.63 0.36
CA LEU A 33 19.40 -9.92 -0.33
C LEU A 33 20.36 -10.09 -1.52
N ASP A 34 21.29 -9.15 -1.73
CA ASP A 34 22.26 -9.15 -2.82
C ASP A 34 21.61 -9.20 -4.23
N ILE A 35 20.42 -8.63 -4.37
CA ILE A 35 19.74 -8.51 -5.67
C ILE A 35 20.53 -7.60 -6.62
N LYS A 36 20.70 -8.06 -7.85
CA LYS A 36 21.53 -7.43 -8.87
C LYS A 36 20.87 -7.46 -10.25
N ALA A 37 21.53 -6.83 -11.21
CA ALA A 37 21.09 -6.80 -12.59
C ALA A 37 20.90 -8.22 -13.15
N GLY A 38 19.73 -8.45 -13.77
CA GLY A 38 19.34 -9.73 -14.33
C GLY A 38 18.55 -10.65 -13.39
N ASP A 39 18.56 -10.39 -12.08
CA ASP A 39 17.67 -11.10 -11.16
C ASP A 39 16.22 -10.70 -11.39
N GLU A 40 15.29 -11.63 -11.19
CA GLU A 40 13.86 -11.42 -11.37
C GLU A 40 13.13 -11.45 -10.03
N ILE A 41 12.16 -10.52 -9.90
CA ILE A 41 11.31 -10.38 -8.71
C ILE A 41 9.86 -10.48 -9.16
N ILE A 42 9.17 -11.51 -8.68
CA ILE A 42 7.74 -11.71 -8.93
C ILE A 42 6.95 -10.78 -8.01
N LEU A 43 5.94 -10.08 -8.55
CA LEU A 43 5.05 -9.18 -7.82
C LEU A 43 3.68 -9.12 -8.49
N PRO A 44 2.61 -8.67 -7.77
CA PRO A 44 1.29 -8.55 -8.38
C PRO A 44 1.26 -7.47 -9.46
N ALA A 45 0.50 -7.72 -10.51
CA ALA A 45 0.21 -6.77 -11.59
C ALA A 45 -0.80 -5.68 -11.18
N PHE A 46 -1.04 -5.51 -9.90
CA PHE A 46 -1.95 -4.53 -9.33
C PHE A 46 -1.29 -3.89 -8.10
N THR A 47 -0.36 -2.95 -8.37
CA THR A 47 0.53 -2.41 -7.35
C THR A 47 0.84 -0.94 -7.59
N CYS A 48 1.66 -0.35 -6.73
CA CYS A 48 2.13 1.03 -6.89
C CYS A 48 3.52 1.05 -7.56
N VAL A 49 3.75 2.04 -8.43
CA VAL A 49 5.05 2.27 -9.11
C VAL A 49 6.21 2.37 -8.11
N VAL A 50 5.94 2.80 -6.88
CA VAL A 50 6.96 2.91 -5.83
C VAL A 50 7.46 1.57 -5.31
N VAL A 51 6.78 0.47 -5.64
CA VAL A 51 7.23 -0.91 -5.39
C VAL A 51 8.09 -1.40 -6.57
N VAL A 52 7.75 -1.01 -7.80
CA VAL A 52 8.47 -1.38 -9.02
C VAL A 52 9.82 -0.66 -9.11
N ASN A 53 9.86 0.62 -8.78
CA ASN A 53 11.08 1.43 -8.91
C ASN A 53 12.30 0.90 -8.16
N PRO A 54 12.23 0.46 -6.88
CA PRO A 54 13.38 -0.12 -6.16
C PRO A 54 13.99 -1.33 -6.87
N ILE A 55 13.18 -2.13 -7.55
CA ILE A 55 13.61 -3.28 -8.36
C ILE A 55 14.44 -2.79 -9.55
N LEU A 56 13.89 -1.83 -10.29
CA LEU A 56 14.55 -1.23 -11.46
C LEU A 56 15.84 -0.48 -11.11
N TYR A 57 15.90 0.15 -9.92
CA TYR A 57 17.11 0.85 -9.47
C TYR A 57 18.30 -0.08 -9.24
N LEU A 58 18.06 -1.36 -8.99
CA LEU A 58 19.09 -2.39 -8.87
C LEU A 58 19.42 -3.07 -10.21
N GLY A 59 18.74 -2.68 -11.31
CA GLY A 59 18.85 -3.34 -12.60
C GLY A 59 18.18 -4.69 -12.64
N ALA A 60 17.43 -5.06 -11.61
CA ALA A 60 16.62 -6.28 -11.57
C ALA A 60 15.33 -6.10 -12.38
N LYS A 61 14.70 -7.20 -12.72
CA LYS A 61 13.51 -7.23 -13.57
C LYS A 61 12.26 -7.55 -12.75
N PRO A 62 11.26 -6.67 -12.74
CA PRO A 62 9.94 -7.01 -12.20
C PRO A 62 9.25 -8.02 -13.14
N VAL A 63 8.67 -9.07 -12.55
CA VAL A 63 7.88 -10.09 -13.25
C VAL A 63 6.47 -10.04 -12.69
N PHE A 64 5.55 -9.52 -13.49
CA PHE A 64 4.17 -9.29 -13.04
C PHE A 64 3.32 -10.55 -13.17
N VAL A 65 2.55 -10.81 -12.14
CA VAL A 65 1.55 -11.88 -12.06
C VAL A 65 0.18 -11.24 -11.87
N ASP A 66 -0.77 -11.63 -12.71
CA ASP A 66 -2.15 -11.17 -12.61
C ASP A 66 -2.76 -11.46 -11.24
N ILE A 67 -3.89 -10.88 -10.93
CA ILE A 67 -4.51 -10.94 -9.61
C ILE A 67 -5.73 -11.87 -9.58
N ASP A 68 -6.05 -12.37 -8.40
CA ASP A 68 -7.35 -12.94 -8.10
C ASP A 68 -8.39 -11.81 -8.00
N PRO A 69 -9.51 -11.91 -8.71
CA PRO A 69 -10.50 -10.83 -8.77
C PRO A 69 -11.27 -10.58 -7.47
N LYS A 70 -11.27 -11.52 -6.53
CA LYS A 70 -11.97 -11.39 -5.27
C LYS A 70 -11.11 -10.73 -4.21
N THR A 71 -9.84 -11.16 -4.13
CA THR A 71 -8.90 -10.68 -3.12
C THR A 71 -8.09 -9.47 -3.58
N HIS A 72 -8.00 -9.23 -4.89
CA HIS A 72 -7.10 -8.27 -5.54
C HIS A 72 -5.60 -8.53 -5.22
N ASN A 73 -5.28 -9.64 -4.60
CA ASN A 73 -3.93 -10.11 -4.38
C ASN A 73 -3.45 -10.93 -5.57
N MET A 74 -2.16 -11.21 -5.64
CA MET A 74 -1.56 -12.02 -6.70
C MET A 74 -2.23 -13.38 -6.81
N ASP A 75 -2.58 -13.80 -8.02
CA ASP A 75 -3.16 -15.10 -8.33
C ASP A 75 -2.09 -16.19 -8.15
N ILE A 76 -2.23 -16.98 -7.10
CA ILE A 76 -1.26 -17.99 -6.68
C ILE A 76 -1.05 -19.05 -7.77
N GLU A 77 -2.13 -19.43 -8.49
CA GLU A 77 -2.06 -20.46 -9.52
C GLU A 77 -1.17 -20.02 -10.71
N LYS A 78 -1.01 -18.73 -10.91
CA LYS A 78 -0.19 -18.17 -11.99
C LYS A 78 1.28 -17.97 -11.63
N ILE A 79 1.66 -17.99 -10.33
CA ILE A 79 3.03 -17.74 -9.87
C ILE A 79 4.02 -18.74 -10.52
N GLY A 80 3.72 -20.03 -10.42
CA GLY A 80 4.62 -21.09 -10.90
C GLY A 80 5.03 -20.94 -12.37
N SER A 81 4.12 -20.49 -13.23
CA SER A 81 4.37 -20.28 -14.65
C SER A 81 5.31 -19.11 -14.97
N LYS A 82 5.53 -18.22 -14.02
CA LYS A 82 6.39 -17.03 -14.15
C LYS A 82 7.79 -17.21 -13.51
N ILE A 83 8.03 -18.36 -12.85
CA ILE A 83 9.32 -18.66 -12.23
C ILE A 83 10.33 -19.09 -13.29
N THR A 84 11.52 -18.49 -13.28
CA THR A 84 12.67 -18.81 -14.12
C THR A 84 13.93 -19.07 -13.27
N PRO A 85 15.02 -19.57 -13.83
CA PRO A 85 16.30 -19.69 -13.09
C PRO A 85 16.86 -18.37 -12.53
N ASN A 86 16.38 -17.22 -13.03
CA ASN A 86 16.78 -15.89 -12.56
C ASN A 86 15.89 -15.36 -11.45
N THR A 87 14.76 -15.99 -11.17
CA THR A 87 13.86 -15.57 -10.08
C THR A 87 14.54 -15.72 -8.73
N ARG A 88 14.46 -14.70 -7.88
CA ARG A 88 15.05 -14.65 -6.54
C ARG A 88 14.03 -14.38 -5.46
N VAL A 89 12.99 -13.61 -5.76
CA VAL A 89 12.06 -13.09 -4.76
C VAL A 89 10.62 -13.20 -5.27
N ILE A 90 9.71 -13.55 -4.35
CA ILE A 90 8.28 -13.33 -4.50
C ILE A 90 7.88 -12.21 -3.54
N LEU A 91 7.33 -11.11 -4.06
CA LEU A 91 6.82 -9.99 -3.29
C LEU A 91 5.31 -10.16 -3.08
N ALA A 92 4.91 -10.55 -1.87
CA ALA A 92 3.53 -10.80 -1.47
C ALA A 92 2.92 -9.52 -0.89
N GLN A 93 1.97 -8.90 -1.60
CA GLN A 93 1.35 -7.63 -1.23
C GLN A 93 0.06 -7.84 -0.43
N ASN A 94 -0.13 -7.10 0.65
CA ASN A 94 -1.41 -7.03 1.37
C ASN A 94 -2.34 -5.99 0.71
N THR A 95 -2.98 -6.35 -0.39
CA THR A 95 -3.77 -5.38 -1.19
C THR A 95 -4.94 -4.82 -0.40
N PHE A 96 -5.06 -3.48 -0.32
CA PHE A 96 -6.06 -2.75 0.48
C PHE A 96 -6.09 -3.09 1.97
N GLY A 97 -5.17 -3.94 2.44
CA GLY A 97 -5.08 -4.38 3.83
C GLY A 97 -5.47 -5.85 4.06
N LEU A 98 -5.71 -6.59 2.97
CA LEU A 98 -5.96 -8.03 3.00
C LEU A 98 -4.67 -8.78 2.71
N SER A 99 -4.23 -9.64 3.63
CA SER A 99 -3.11 -10.56 3.40
C SER A 99 -3.45 -11.57 2.28
N PRO A 100 -2.51 -11.85 1.35
CA PRO A 100 -2.66 -12.99 0.45
C PRO A 100 -2.58 -14.31 1.24
N ASP A 101 -2.87 -15.44 0.61
CA ASP A 101 -2.62 -16.75 1.20
C ASP A 101 -1.10 -17.02 1.24
N LEU A 102 -0.49 -16.66 2.37
CA LEU A 102 0.96 -16.74 2.55
C LEU A 102 1.47 -18.17 2.63
N ASP A 103 0.67 -19.13 3.14
CA ASP A 103 1.10 -20.52 3.21
C ASP A 103 1.34 -21.11 1.81
N GLU A 104 0.44 -20.85 0.86
CA GLU A 104 0.61 -21.31 -0.50
C GLU A 104 1.76 -20.57 -1.22
N ILE A 105 1.95 -19.28 -0.96
CA ILE A 105 3.10 -18.54 -1.51
C ILE A 105 4.41 -19.06 -0.96
N LEU A 106 4.51 -19.33 0.36
CA LEU A 106 5.70 -19.87 0.99
C LEU A 106 6.02 -21.28 0.49
N LYS A 107 5.01 -22.12 0.30
CA LYS A 107 5.17 -23.46 -0.28
C LYS A 107 5.78 -23.42 -1.69
N ILE A 108 5.34 -22.47 -2.53
CA ILE A 108 5.94 -22.25 -3.84
C ILE A 108 7.38 -21.74 -3.68
N ALA A 109 7.61 -20.78 -2.81
CA ALA A 109 8.95 -20.23 -2.57
C ALA A 109 9.94 -21.29 -2.09
N ASP A 110 9.55 -22.16 -1.17
CA ASP A 110 10.37 -23.26 -0.68
C ASP A 110 10.72 -24.26 -1.80
N GLN A 111 9.76 -24.59 -2.66
CA GLN A 111 9.97 -25.50 -3.79
C GLN A 111 11.06 -25.00 -4.75
N TYR A 112 11.17 -23.67 -4.93
CA TYR A 112 12.10 -23.05 -5.86
C TYR A 112 13.27 -22.32 -5.18
N ASN A 113 13.39 -22.44 -3.85
CA ASN A 113 14.41 -21.75 -3.02
C ASN A 113 14.42 -20.23 -3.24
N LEU A 114 13.22 -19.62 -3.17
CA LEU A 114 13.00 -18.18 -3.32
C LEU A 114 12.77 -17.52 -1.96
N THR A 115 13.15 -16.26 -1.85
CA THR A 115 12.83 -15.44 -0.67
C THR A 115 11.45 -14.80 -0.84
N VAL A 116 10.65 -14.78 0.23
CA VAL A 116 9.38 -14.06 0.25
C VAL A 116 9.54 -12.73 0.99
N ILE A 117 9.19 -11.64 0.32
CA ILE A 117 9.07 -10.31 0.92
C ILE A 117 7.60 -9.98 1.06
N GLU A 118 7.14 -9.66 2.28
CA GLU A 118 5.77 -9.22 2.50
C GLU A 118 5.67 -7.69 2.43
N ASP A 119 4.88 -7.18 1.47
CA ASP A 119 4.51 -5.76 1.39
C ASP A 119 3.32 -5.48 2.31
N CYS A 120 3.61 -5.11 3.54
CA CYS A 120 2.63 -4.74 4.55
C CYS A 120 2.30 -3.26 4.55
N THR A 121 2.57 -2.52 3.47
CA THR A 121 2.30 -1.07 3.41
C THR A 121 0.81 -0.72 3.54
N HIS A 122 -0.08 -1.68 3.31
CA HIS A 122 -1.51 -1.59 3.56
C HIS A 122 -1.98 -2.47 4.72
N GLY A 123 -1.22 -3.50 5.05
CA GLY A 123 -1.62 -4.57 5.97
C GLY A 123 -1.22 -4.40 7.43
N PHE A 124 -0.53 -3.31 7.82
CA PHE A 124 -0.15 -3.11 9.22
C PHE A 124 -1.40 -3.05 10.13
N GLY A 125 -1.44 -3.86 11.14
CA GLY A 125 -2.58 -4.00 12.06
C GLY A 125 -3.54 -5.15 11.72
N GLY A 126 -3.35 -5.83 10.58
CA GLY A 126 -4.03 -7.06 10.22
C GLY A 126 -3.23 -8.30 10.61
N SER A 127 -3.80 -9.47 10.35
CA SER A 127 -3.16 -10.74 10.64
C SER A 127 -3.45 -11.80 9.57
N TYR A 128 -2.57 -12.78 9.47
CA TYR A 128 -2.74 -14.01 8.72
C TYR A 128 -2.75 -15.18 9.71
N LYS A 129 -3.87 -15.91 9.80
CA LYS A 129 -4.08 -17.01 10.75
C LYS A 129 -3.72 -16.62 12.20
N GLY A 130 -4.08 -15.38 12.59
CA GLY A 130 -3.83 -14.85 13.93
C GLY A 130 -2.40 -14.34 14.18
N ILE A 131 -1.49 -14.46 13.21
CA ILE A 131 -0.12 -13.92 13.28
C ILE A 131 -0.10 -12.53 12.62
N PRO A 132 0.44 -11.48 13.25
CA PRO A 132 0.50 -10.14 12.66
C PRO A 132 1.14 -10.15 11.28
N ASN A 133 0.53 -9.43 10.32
CA ASN A 133 1.09 -9.24 8.99
C ASN A 133 2.51 -8.70 9.08
N GLY A 134 3.41 -9.24 8.27
CA GLY A 134 4.84 -8.95 8.31
C GLY A 134 5.67 -9.91 9.16
N MET A 135 5.02 -10.86 9.85
CA MET A 135 5.68 -11.85 10.69
C MET A 135 5.63 -13.27 10.11
N ILE A 136 5.09 -13.45 8.92
CA ILE A 136 4.99 -14.75 8.25
C ILE A 136 6.15 -14.96 7.28
N ALA A 137 6.34 -14.05 6.35
CA ALA A 137 7.41 -14.10 5.34
C ALA A 137 8.82 -13.96 5.95
N ASP A 138 9.84 -14.11 5.12
CA ASP A 138 11.25 -13.99 5.54
C ASP A 138 11.60 -12.59 6.04
N VAL A 139 11.03 -11.60 5.37
CA VAL A 139 11.21 -10.18 5.65
C VAL A 139 9.99 -9.39 5.17
N SER A 140 9.69 -8.32 5.85
CA SER A 140 8.57 -7.45 5.50
C SER A 140 8.95 -5.97 5.52
N PHE A 141 8.20 -5.17 4.76
CA PHE A 141 8.34 -3.72 4.81
C PHE A 141 7.00 -3.02 4.93
N PHE A 142 7.07 -1.83 5.53
CA PHE A 142 5.91 -1.03 5.90
C PHE A 142 6.10 0.41 5.47
N SER A 143 4.99 1.10 5.24
CA SER A 143 4.99 2.54 4.99
C SER A 143 4.17 3.25 6.06
N THR A 144 4.68 4.38 6.53
CA THR A 144 4.00 5.26 7.48
C THR A 144 3.68 6.62 6.87
N GLN A 145 3.36 6.62 5.57
CA GLN A 145 2.91 7.79 4.86
C GLN A 145 1.47 8.18 5.25
N TRP A 146 1.00 9.37 4.86
CA TRP A 146 -0.28 9.99 5.22
C TRP A 146 -1.51 9.09 5.24
N ASN A 147 -1.63 8.19 4.25
CA ASN A 147 -2.82 7.36 4.05
C ASN A 147 -2.61 5.91 4.49
N LYS A 148 -1.61 5.65 5.31
CA LYS A 148 -1.28 4.32 5.83
C LYS A 148 -1.97 4.07 7.19
N PRO A 149 -1.94 2.85 7.72
CA PRO A 149 -2.62 2.53 8.98
C PRO A 149 -2.29 3.47 10.12
N PHE A 150 -1.03 3.90 10.25
CA PHE A 150 -0.63 5.06 11.04
C PHE A 150 0.37 5.92 10.25
N SER A 151 0.58 7.18 10.68
CA SER A 151 1.36 8.11 9.87
C SER A 151 2.42 8.88 10.65
N THR A 152 3.63 8.88 10.09
CA THR A 152 4.73 9.78 10.47
C THR A 152 4.95 10.89 9.42
N VAL A 153 3.91 11.26 8.68
CA VAL A 153 3.89 12.14 7.49
C VAL A 153 4.39 11.39 6.25
N ILE A 154 5.62 11.01 6.23
CA ILE A 154 6.29 10.04 5.38
C ILE A 154 7.13 9.16 6.29
N GLY A 155 7.45 7.96 5.87
CA GLY A 155 8.28 7.05 6.65
C GLY A 155 8.10 5.62 6.20
N GLY A 156 8.90 4.75 6.75
CA GLY A 156 8.80 3.31 6.56
C GLY A 156 9.72 2.58 7.50
N PHE A 157 9.52 1.29 7.59
CA PHE A 157 10.36 0.40 8.36
C PHE A 157 10.36 -1.00 7.76
N ALA A 158 11.35 -1.80 8.12
CA ALA A 158 11.40 -3.22 7.78
C ALA A 158 11.49 -4.05 9.05
N VAL A 159 10.99 -5.28 8.96
CA VAL A 159 11.10 -6.32 10.00
C VAL A 159 11.71 -7.56 9.38
N SER A 160 12.74 -8.11 10.00
CA SER A 160 13.32 -9.38 9.55
C SER A 160 13.51 -10.33 10.74
N LYS A 161 13.01 -11.55 10.60
CA LYS A 161 13.24 -12.63 11.58
C LYS A 161 14.63 -13.26 11.44
N ASN A 162 15.23 -13.13 10.25
CA ASN A 162 16.56 -13.64 9.98
C ASN A 162 17.61 -12.67 10.54
N SER A 163 18.45 -13.13 11.46
CA SER A 163 19.45 -12.30 12.15
C SER A 163 20.52 -11.73 11.21
N ASP A 164 20.95 -12.49 10.20
CA ASP A 164 21.95 -12.02 9.24
C ASP A 164 21.38 -10.93 8.35
N LEU A 165 20.14 -11.09 7.88
CA LEU A 165 19.45 -10.08 7.10
C LEU A 165 19.17 -8.83 7.94
N ALA A 166 18.72 -8.99 9.21
CA ALA A 166 18.52 -7.87 10.14
C ALA A 166 19.82 -7.08 10.37
N ARG A 167 20.97 -7.76 10.51
CA ARG A 167 22.28 -7.12 10.62
C ARG A 167 22.63 -6.32 9.37
N LYS A 168 22.50 -6.90 8.17
CA LYS A 168 22.76 -6.19 6.90
C LYS A 168 21.84 -4.96 6.74
N LEU A 169 20.56 -5.06 7.13
CA LEU A 169 19.63 -3.95 7.10
C LEU A 169 20.02 -2.84 8.09
N THR A 170 20.51 -3.20 9.27
CA THR A 170 21.02 -2.24 10.27
C THR A 170 22.28 -1.53 9.77
N GLU A 171 23.20 -2.25 9.14
CA GLU A 171 24.39 -1.69 8.50
C GLU A 171 24.00 -0.67 7.43
N TYR A 172 23.07 -1.03 6.55
CA TYR A 172 22.55 -0.11 5.52
C TYR A 172 21.84 1.11 6.12
N GLU A 173 21.02 0.94 7.17
CA GLU A 173 20.38 2.05 7.87
C GLU A 173 21.40 3.05 8.43
N ALA A 174 22.54 2.55 8.95
CA ALA A 174 23.60 3.37 9.51
C ALA A 174 24.33 4.24 8.47
N GLU A 175 24.37 3.79 7.21
CA GLU A 175 24.98 4.52 6.09
C GLU A 175 24.10 5.65 5.55
N LEU A 176 22.82 5.68 5.89
CA LEU A 176 21.88 6.66 5.35
C LEU A 176 22.16 8.07 5.87
N ILE A 177 21.97 9.04 5.00
CA ILE A 177 22.14 10.46 5.28
C ILE A 177 21.10 10.92 6.31
N ARG A 178 21.56 11.49 7.42
CA ARG A 178 20.65 12.02 8.45
C ARG A 178 19.88 13.23 7.91
N PRO A 179 18.53 13.25 8.08
CA PRO A 179 17.72 14.41 7.72
C PRO A 179 18.16 15.69 8.43
N GLY A 180 18.21 16.80 7.68
CA GLY A 180 18.59 18.10 8.20
C GLY A 180 17.46 18.83 8.93
N LEU A 181 17.77 20.02 9.48
CA LEU A 181 16.79 20.86 10.20
C LEU A 181 15.57 21.21 9.35
N LYS A 182 15.75 21.44 8.05
CA LYS A 182 14.65 21.71 7.11
C LYS A 182 13.70 20.52 7.03
N ASP A 183 14.22 19.31 6.93
CA ASP A 183 13.42 18.08 6.88
C ASP A 183 12.63 17.92 8.20
N GLU A 184 13.29 18.11 9.34
CA GLU A 184 12.68 18.04 10.68
C GLU A 184 11.52 19.03 10.84
N LEU A 185 11.73 20.29 10.42
CA LEU A 185 10.72 21.33 10.51
C LEU A 185 9.54 21.02 9.57
N THR A 186 9.82 20.56 8.34
CA THR A 186 8.79 20.19 7.37
C THR A 186 7.90 19.08 7.91
N ILE A 187 8.48 18.01 8.47
CA ILE A 187 7.72 16.90 9.06
C ILE A 187 6.83 17.40 10.20
N LYS A 188 7.37 18.20 11.15
CA LYS A 188 6.59 18.76 12.26
C LYS A 188 5.44 19.61 11.77
N THR A 189 5.73 20.56 10.86
CA THR A 189 4.73 21.50 10.35
C THR A 189 3.58 20.78 9.65
N LEU A 190 3.89 19.84 8.76
CA LEU A 190 2.88 19.06 8.05
C LEU A 190 2.04 18.20 9.00
N PHE A 191 2.66 17.57 10.00
CA PHE A 191 1.95 16.77 10.98
C PHE A 191 0.97 17.59 11.80
N PHE A 192 1.42 18.73 12.33
CA PHE A 192 0.56 19.62 13.12
C PHE A 192 -0.52 20.30 12.28
N ALA A 193 -0.21 20.71 11.05
CA ALA A 193 -1.20 21.27 10.13
C ALA A 193 -2.36 20.30 9.91
N ARG A 194 -2.05 19.03 9.59
CA ARG A 194 -3.08 18.01 9.38
C ARG A 194 -3.98 17.78 10.61
N LYS A 195 -3.41 17.75 11.82
CA LYS A 195 -4.20 17.57 13.06
C LYS A 195 -5.13 18.73 13.42
N ARG A 196 -4.86 19.92 12.86
CA ARG A 196 -5.63 21.15 13.15
C ARG A 196 -6.63 21.53 12.07
N ILE A 197 -6.66 20.82 10.96
CA ILE A 197 -7.64 21.06 9.91
C ILE A 197 -9.00 20.61 10.44
N SER A 198 -9.90 21.59 10.65
CA SER A 198 -11.29 21.31 11.01
C SER A 198 -12.04 20.69 9.83
N SER A 199 -13.17 20.00 10.09
CA SER A 199 -14.02 19.42 9.05
C SER A 199 -14.43 20.44 7.98
N LYS A 200 -14.70 21.69 8.37
CA LYS A 200 -15.05 22.79 7.46
C LYS A 200 -13.90 23.21 6.51
N LEU A 201 -12.65 23.12 6.97
CA LEU A 201 -11.45 23.49 6.21
C LEU A 201 -10.79 22.26 5.53
N TYR A 202 -11.32 21.07 5.77
CA TYR A 202 -10.73 19.83 5.28
C TYR A 202 -10.66 19.81 3.73
N TRP A 203 -11.79 20.10 3.07
CA TRP A 203 -11.86 20.06 1.61
C TRP A 203 -10.96 21.12 0.94
N PRO A 204 -11.01 22.40 1.28
CA PRO A 204 -10.06 23.38 0.76
C PRO A 204 -8.60 23.03 1.03
N ALA A 205 -8.30 22.46 2.19
CA ALA A 205 -6.94 22.08 2.55
C ALA A 205 -6.42 20.91 1.69
N ILE A 206 -7.28 19.90 1.40
CA ILE A 206 -6.92 18.80 0.50
C ILE A 206 -6.69 19.31 -0.92
N GLU A 207 -7.53 20.19 -1.44
CA GLU A 207 -7.34 20.77 -2.77
C GLU A 207 -6.05 21.55 -2.86
N LEU A 208 -5.76 22.37 -1.86
CA LEU A 208 -4.49 23.09 -1.77
C LEU A 208 -3.30 22.13 -1.68
N TYR A 209 -3.40 21.08 -0.86
CA TYR A 209 -2.36 20.05 -0.74
C TYR A 209 -2.13 19.33 -2.08
N ARG A 210 -3.19 18.93 -2.78
CA ARG A 210 -3.11 18.29 -4.10
C ARG A 210 -2.43 19.22 -5.13
N TRP A 211 -2.81 20.51 -5.14
CA TRP A 211 -2.20 21.50 -6.01
C TRP A 211 -0.72 21.71 -5.70
N LEU A 212 -0.35 21.88 -4.43
CA LEU A 212 1.05 22.03 -4.00
C LEU A 212 1.89 20.79 -4.31
N SER A 213 1.34 19.59 -4.11
CA SER A 213 2.00 18.33 -4.41
C SER A 213 2.22 18.14 -5.92
N LYS A 214 1.21 18.44 -6.74
CA LYS A 214 1.30 18.38 -8.20
C LYS A 214 2.38 19.32 -8.76
N ASN A 215 2.61 20.45 -8.11
CA ASN A 215 3.64 21.42 -8.48
C ASN A 215 5.00 21.18 -7.77
N ASN A 216 5.20 20.04 -7.12
CA ASN A 216 6.44 19.69 -6.38
C ASN A 216 6.85 20.71 -5.29
N LEU A 217 5.90 21.48 -4.76
CA LEU A 217 6.14 22.49 -3.73
C LEU A 217 6.15 21.91 -2.32
N ILE A 218 5.55 20.74 -2.14
CA ILE A 218 5.55 19.97 -0.86
C ILE A 218 5.86 18.50 -1.11
N LEU A 219 6.20 17.80 -0.04
CA LEU A 219 6.46 16.36 -0.06
C LEU A 219 5.17 15.58 -0.40
N GLY A 220 5.10 15.11 -1.65
CA GLY A 220 4.04 14.22 -2.12
C GLY A 220 4.39 12.74 -1.98
N SER A 221 3.43 11.87 -2.33
CA SER A 221 3.63 10.41 -2.27
C SER A 221 4.57 9.91 -3.36
N SER A 222 4.31 10.29 -4.60
CA SER A 222 5.17 10.00 -5.76
C SER A 222 5.42 11.33 -6.47
N GLN A 223 6.67 11.68 -6.72
CA GLN A 223 7.03 12.98 -7.28
C GLN A 223 7.84 12.83 -8.56
N GLY A 224 7.49 13.66 -9.55
CA GLY A 224 8.26 14.01 -10.73
C GLY A 224 9.00 12.84 -11.40
N ASP A 225 10.27 12.73 -11.12
CA ASP A 225 11.17 11.75 -11.75
C ASP A 225 10.77 10.28 -11.51
N GLU A 226 10.14 9.96 -10.37
CA GLU A 226 9.71 8.59 -10.05
C GLU A 226 8.61 8.08 -11.00
N LEU A 227 7.85 8.99 -11.62
CA LEU A 227 6.79 8.67 -12.58
C LEU A 227 7.28 8.72 -14.03
N GLN A 228 8.37 9.43 -14.28
CA GLN A 228 8.85 9.68 -15.65
C GLN A 228 10.08 8.87 -16.03
N LYS A 229 10.94 8.56 -15.04
CA LYS A 229 12.17 7.79 -15.26
C LYS A 229 12.41 6.88 -14.05
N PRO A 230 12.79 5.60 -14.25
CA PRO A 230 13.23 4.73 -13.17
C PRO A 230 14.64 5.12 -12.69
N ALA A 231 14.84 6.40 -12.35
CA ALA A 231 16.10 6.92 -11.82
C ALA A 231 15.95 7.15 -10.32
N MET A 232 16.87 6.58 -9.54
CA MET A 232 16.84 6.68 -8.08
C MET A 232 17.07 8.12 -7.61
N PRO A 233 16.11 8.76 -6.92
CA PRO A 233 16.28 10.12 -6.42
C PRO A 233 17.34 10.17 -5.30
N ALA A 234 18.07 11.28 -5.18
CA ALA A 234 19.03 11.47 -4.10
C ALA A 234 18.41 11.33 -2.69
N SER A 235 17.11 11.61 -2.55
CA SER A 235 16.35 11.43 -1.31
C SER A 235 16.19 9.96 -0.86
N PHE A 236 16.51 8.99 -1.72
CA PHE A 236 16.52 7.56 -1.36
C PHE A 236 17.59 7.21 -0.32
N PHE A 237 18.64 8.00 -0.24
CA PHE A 237 19.71 7.79 0.75
C PHE A 237 19.46 8.50 2.09
N LYS A 238 18.26 9.02 2.33
CA LYS A 238 17.89 9.60 3.63
C LYS A 238 17.41 8.53 4.61
N GLY A 239 17.94 8.60 5.83
CA GLY A 239 17.42 7.86 6.98
C GLY A 239 16.18 8.51 7.60
N ILE A 240 15.62 7.87 8.62
CA ILE A 240 14.47 8.41 9.35
C ILE A 240 14.87 9.65 10.17
N SER A 241 13.97 10.64 10.27
CA SER A 241 14.19 11.84 11.08
C SER A 241 13.80 11.63 12.55
N ARG A 242 14.36 12.45 13.45
CA ARG A 242 13.97 12.46 14.88
C ARG A 242 12.49 12.79 15.05
N SER A 243 11.96 13.69 14.22
CA SER A 243 10.55 14.08 14.25
C SER A 243 9.65 12.90 13.85
N GLN A 244 10.02 12.14 12.81
CA GLN A 244 9.28 10.93 12.42
C GLN A 244 9.31 9.88 13.54
N ILE A 245 10.45 9.66 14.18
CA ILE A 245 10.58 8.74 15.32
C ILE A 245 9.65 9.16 16.45
N ALA A 246 9.69 10.45 16.86
CA ALA A 246 8.88 10.96 17.97
C ALA A 246 7.37 10.89 17.67
N ILE A 247 6.95 11.13 16.43
CA ILE A 247 5.57 10.97 15.97
C ILE A 247 5.20 9.49 15.98
N GLY A 248 6.00 8.65 15.36
CA GLY A 248 5.75 7.23 15.20
C GLY A 248 5.62 6.48 16.53
N THR A 249 6.45 6.81 17.54
CA THR A 249 6.34 6.27 18.89
C THR A 249 4.93 6.42 19.46
N ARG A 250 4.30 7.58 19.26
CA ARG A 250 2.96 7.86 19.77
C ARG A 250 1.84 7.29 18.91
N GLU A 251 2.06 7.23 17.60
CA GLU A 251 1.02 6.78 16.66
C GLU A 251 0.93 5.25 16.60
N VAL A 252 2.03 4.51 16.84
CA VAL A 252 2.01 3.05 16.94
C VAL A 252 1.08 2.57 18.06
N GLU A 253 1.07 3.24 19.20
CA GLU A 253 0.21 2.90 20.36
C GLU A 253 -1.29 2.98 20.02
N LYS A 254 -1.66 3.75 18.98
CA LYS A 254 -3.06 3.98 18.57
C LYS A 254 -3.51 3.10 17.40
N VAL A 255 -2.62 2.25 16.89
CA VAL A 255 -2.92 1.47 15.67
C VAL A 255 -4.15 0.62 15.83
N THR A 256 -4.33 -0.05 16.97
CA THR A 256 -5.51 -0.87 17.24
C THR A 256 -6.79 -0.04 17.12
N GLU A 257 -6.83 1.14 17.76
CA GLU A 257 -7.97 2.06 17.67
C GLU A 257 -8.28 2.46 16.21
N TYR A 258 -7.24 2.75 15.42
CA TYR A 258 -7.40 3.11 14.01
C TYR A 258 -7.92 1.95 13.15
N ILE A 259 -7.47 0.73 13.43
CA ILE A 259 -7.93 -0.47 12.71
C ILE A 259 -9.36 -0.83 13.10
N ASP A 260 -9.70 -0.77 14.38
CA ASP A 260 -11.07 -1.04 14.86
C ASP A 260 -12.07 -0.06 14.26
N HIS A 261 -11.71 1.23 14.19
CA HIS A 261 -12.52 2.23 13.51
C HIS A 261 -12.71 1.90 12.02
N ARG A 262 -11.65 1.50 11.30
CA ARG A 262 -11.76 1.11 9.88
C ARG A 262 -12.68 -0.08 9.68
N LYS A 263 -12.56 -1.08 10.54
CA LYS A 263 -13.41 -2.27 10.51
C LYS A 263 -14.87 -1.92 10.80
N SER A 264 -15.14 -1.04 11.77
CA SER A 264 -16.51 -0.62 12.05
C SER A 264 -17.15 0.10 10.87
N ILE A 265 -16.43 0.99 10.19
CA ILE A 265 -16.91 1.65 8.96
C ILE A 265 -17.12 0.64 7.83
N ALA A 266 -16.20 -0.29 7.64
CA ALA A 266 -16.31 -1.33 6.61
C ALA A 266 -17.55 -2.22 6.83
N MET A 267 -17.85 -2.58 8.08
CA MET A 267 -19.06 -3.36 8.42
C MET A 267 -20.37 -2.62 8.04
N GLU A 268 -20.42 -1.29 8.18
CA GLU A 268 -21.58 -0.52 7.73
C GLU A 268 -21.70 -0.51 6.19
N PHE A 269 -20.56 -0.44 5.48
CA PHE A 269 -20.58 -0.58 4.03
C PHE A 269 -20.98 -2.00 3.59
N ASP A 270 -20.50 -3.05 4.26
CA ASP A 270 -20.89 -4.43 3.96
C ASP A 270 -22.41 -4.61 4.11
N ARG A 271 -23.02 -4.11 5.20
CA ARG A 271 -24.47 -4.14 5.41
C ARG A 271 -25.23 -3.44 4.28
N LEU A 272 -24.79 -2.22 3.94
CA LEU A 272 -25.40 -1.44 2.86
C LEU A 272 -25.35 -2.20 1.52
N LEU A 273 -24.18 -2.74 1.17
CA LEU A 273 -24.03 -3.45 -0.10
C LEU A 273 -24.89 -4.71 -0.16
N LEU A 274 -24.96 -5.47 0.94
CA LEU A 274 -25.85 -6.63 1.03
C LEU A 274 -27.33 -6.25 0.86
N ASP A 275 -27.80 -5.16 1.47
CA ASP A 275 -29.14 -4.63 1.31
C ASP A 275 -29.42 -4.21 -0.15
N LEU A 276 -28.40 -3.76 -0.86
CA LEU A 276 -28.47 -3.41 -2.28
C LEU A 276 -28.23 -4.60 -3.22
N GLN A 277 -28.05 -5.80 -2.69
CA GLN A 277 -27.71 -7.02 -3.45
C GLN A 277 -26.38 -6.89 -4.23
N ILE A 278 -25.44 -6.13 -3.70
CA ILE A 278 -24.08 -5.97 -4.20
C ILE A 278 -23.14 -6.83 -3.34
N GLU A 279 -22.24 -7.56 -3.98
CA GLU A 279 -21.25 -8.40 -3.28
C GLU A 279 -20.21 -7.53 -2.56
N PRO A 280 -20.07 -7.62 -1.21
CA PRO A 280 -19.02 -6.93 -0.48
C PRO A 280 -17.63 -7.47 -0.83
N PRO A 281 -16.54 -6.74 -0.49
CA PRO A 281 -15.18 -7.25 -0.62
C PRO A 281 -15.01 -8.58 0.10
N PHE A 282 -14.37 -9.53 -0.58
CA PHE A 282 -14.16 -10.87 -0.05
C PHE A 282 -13.23 -10.86 1.18
N GLN A 283 -13.63 -11.58 2.22
CA GLN A 283 -12.88 -11.73 3.47
C GLN A 283 -12.67 -13.22 3.74
N PRO A 284 -11.50 -13.78 3.44
CA PRO A 284 -11.20 -15.18 3.71
C PRO A 284 -10.95 -15.41 5.21
N ASP A 285 -11.28 -16.61 5.70
CA ASP A 285 -11.12 -16.98 7.11
C ASP A 285 -9.66 -16.97 7.60
N TYR A 286 -8.70 -17.04 6.68
CA TYR A 286 -7.28 -17.04 7.03
C TYR A 286 -6.70 -15.65 7.29
N ALA A 287 -7.40 -14.56 6.94
CA ALA A 287 -6.85 -13.22 7.04
C ALA A 287 -7.80 -12.23 7.73
N GLU A 288 -7.24 -11.42 8.61
CA GLU A 288 -7.92 -10.30 9.22
C GLU A 288 -7.67 -9.02 8.42
N HIS A 289 -8.68 -8.56 7.67
CA HIS A 289 -8.58 -7.40 6.79
C HIS A 289 -8.52 -6.10 7.58
N THR A 290 -7.56 -5.22 7.29
CA THR A 290 -7.46 -3.89 7.94
C THR A 290 -8.35 -2.83 7.33
N PHE A 291 -8.90 -3.09 6.16
CA PHE A 291 -9.68 -2.11 5.38
C PHE A 291 -9.00 -0.75 5.25
N LEU A 292 -7.68 -0.75 4.96
CA LEU A 292 -6.99 0.51 4.65
C LEU A 292 -7.73 1.29 3.56
N LYS A 293 -8.31 0.55 2.64
CA LYS A 293 -9.23 1.00 1.60
C LYS A 293 -10.37 0.00 1.48
N TYR A 294 -11.57 0.50 1.23
CA TYR A 294 -12.72 -0.33 0.95
C TYR A 294 -13.00 -0.29 -0.56
N PRO A 295 -12.63 -1.34 -1.32
CA PRO A 295 -12.77 -1.35 -2.78
C PRO A 295 -14.23 -1.50 -3.19
N LEU A 296 -14.62 -0.83 -4.27
CA LEU A 296 -15.93 -0.93 -4.88
C LEU A 296 -15.78 -0.84 -6.41
N LEU A 297 -16.48 -1.71 -7.15
CA LEU A 297 -16.45 -1.72 -8.61
C LEU A 297 -17.60 -0.90 -9.19
N VAL A 298 -17.30 0.07 -10.05
CA VAL A 298 -18.25 0.98 -10.65
C VAL A 298 -18.21 0.93 -12.17
N LYS A 299 -19.36 1.15 -12.82
CA LYS A 299 -19.49 1.08 -14.28
C LYS A 299 -18.72 2.18 -15.00
N ASN A 300 -18.76 3.40 -14.46
CA ASN A 300 -18.06 4.57 -14.96
C ASN A 300 -17.33 5.29 -13.81
N ARG A 301 -16.04 5.05 -13.70
CA ARG A 301 -15.22 5.60 -12.61
C ARG A 301 -15.14 7.13 -12.66
N GLU A 302 -14.98 7.71 -13.84
CA GLU A 302 -14.85 9.17 -13.99
C GLU A 302 -16.14 9.87 -13.55
N GLU A 303 -17.29 9.35 -13.97
CA GLU A 303 -18.60 9.87 -13.55
C GLU A 303 -18.78 9.77 -12.03
N PHE A 304 -18.39 8.63 -11.43
CA PHE A 304 -18.45 8.44 -9.98
C PHE A 304 -17.58 9.45 -9.21
N PHE A 305 -16.36 9.73 -9.69
CA PHE A 305 -15.52 10.77 -9.10
C PHE A 305 -16.11 12.17 -9.24
N ASN A 306 -16.72 12.50 -10.38
CA ASN A 306 -17.37 13.79 -10.62
C ASN A 306 -18.58 13.99 -9.69
N LEU A 307 -19.39 12.94 -9.51
CA LEU A 307 -20.53 12.96 -8.58
C LEU A 307 -20.07 13.11 -7.13
N ALA A 308 -19.08 12.34 -6.72
CA ALA A 308 -18.50 12.41 -5.38
C ALA A 308 -17.88 13.79 -5.08
N HIS A 309 -17.17 14.38 -6.06
CA HIS A 309 -16.62 15.73 -5.91
C HIS A 309 -17.74 16.78 -5.70
N LYS A 310 -18.83 16.68 -6.45
CA LYS A 310 -19.99 17.57 -6.30
C LYS A 310 -20.61 17.44 -4.91
N ASP A 311 -20.68 16.23 -4.37
CA ASP A 311 -21.23 15.94 -3.03
C ASP A 311 -20.18 16.10 -1.92
N LYS A 312 -18.94 16.53 -2.24
CA LYS A 312 -17.80 16.68 -1.32
C LYS A 312 -17.42 15.40 -0.58
N ILE A 313 -17.55 14.26 -1.26
CA ILE A 313 -17.14 12.95 -0.76
C ILE A 313 -15.74 12.62 -1.30
N GLU A 314 -14.81 12.27 -0.42
CA GLU A 314 -13.45 11.89 -0.79
C GLU A 314 -13.39 10.40 -1.15
N LEU A 315 -13.47 10.08 -2.44
CA LEU A 315 -13.17 8.74 -2.93
C LEU A 315 -11.66 8.55 -3.13
N GLY A 316 -11.19 7.35 -2.87
CA GLY A 316 -9.84 6.93 -3.20
C GLY A 316 -9.75 6.41 -4.64
N ASP A 317 -8.58 6.59 -5.25
CA ASP A 317 -8.26 6.21 -6.64
C ASP A 317 -7.25 5.04 -6.74
N TRP A 318 -7.09 4.26 -5.68
CA TRP A 318 -6.16 3.13 -5.66
C TRP A 318 -6.85 1.83 -6.13
N PHE A 319 -6.37 1.17 -7.18
CA PHE A 319 -5.30 1.58 -8.08
C PHE A 319 -5.92 1.95 -9.43
N LEU A 320 -5.75 3.18 -9.87
CA LEU A 320 -6.36 3.67 -11.13
C LEU A 320 -5.76 3.02 -12.39
N SER A 321 -4.69 2.28 -12.21
CA SER A 321 -3.96 1.56 -13.25
C SER A 321 -3.22 0.37 -12.62
N PRO A 322 -2.81 -0.63 -13.40
CA PRO A 322 -2.06 -1.80 -12.89
C PRO A 322 -0.80 -1.43 -12.12
N ILE A 323 -0.09 -0.40 -12.56
CA ILE A 323 1.05 0.20 -11.86
C ILE A 323 0.69 1.63 -11.46
N HIS A 324 -0.11 1.77 -10.41
CA HIS A 324 -0.60 3.07 -9.95
C HIS A 324 0.55 4.06 -9.62
N PRO A 325 0.50 5.32 -10.06
CA PRO A 325 -0.50 5.98 -10.88
C PRO A 325 -0.08 6.12 -12.37
N VAL A 326 0.70 5.19 -12.90
CA VAL A 326 1.17 5.20 -14.30
C VAL A 326 -0.01 4.86 -15.21
N ILE A 327 -0.33 5.74 -16.15
CA ILE A 327 -1.46 5.57 -17.09
C ILE A 327 -1.03 5.37 -18.54
N SER A 328 0.27 5.48 -18.82
CA SER A 328 0.86 5.31 -20.14
C SER A 328 2.34 4.90 -20.00
N ASP A 329 2.98 4.56 -21.12
CA ASP A 329 4.41 4.22 -21.16
C ASP A 329 4.81 3.09 -20.18
N TYR A 330 3.98 2.07 -20.10
CA TYR A 330 4.16 0.91 -19.23
C TYR A 330 5.49 0.19 -19.45
N ASP A 331 6.01 0.21 -20.67
CA ASP A 331 7.30 -0.40 -21.03
C ASP A 331 8.48 0.14 -20.23
N ARG A 332 8.41 1.40 -19.78
CA ARG A 332 9.44 2.00 -18.92
C ARG A 332 9.59 1.29 -17.58
N PHE A 333 8.54 0.63 -17.14
CA PHE A 333 8.47 -0.12 -15.90
C PHE A 333 8.52 -1.62 -16.12
N ASN A 334 8.84 -2.05 -17.36
CA ASN A 334 8.81 -3.44 -17.77
C ASN A 334 7.44 -4.12 -17.51
N TYR A 335 6.35 -3.38 -17.58
CA TYR A 335 5.01 -3.94 -17.43
C TYR A 335 4.46 -4.36 -18.78
N PRO A 336 4.16 -5.66 -18.96
CA PRO A 336 3.66 -6.20 -20.23
C PRO A 336 2.14 -5.96 -20.33
N TYR A 337 1.74 -4.78 -20.80
CA TYR A 337 0.32 -4.44 -20.94
C TYR A 337 -0.39 -5.42 -21.89
N GLY A 338 -1.54 -5.93 -21.48
CA GLY A 338 -2.31 -6.98 -22.17
C GLY A 338 -2.06 -8.41 -21.65
N GLU A 339 -1.04 -8.63 -20.81
CA GLU A 339 -0.76 -9.94 -20.21
C GLU A 339 -1.43 -10.18 -18.85
N ASN A 340 -1.96 -9.13 -18.21
CA ASN A 340 -2.58 -9.18 -16.88
C ASN A 340 -4.02 -8.66 -16.94
N PRO A 341 -4.92 -9.35 -17.66
CA PRO A 341 -6.24 -8.82 -18.03
C PRO A 341 -7.14 -8.53 -16.84
N ILE A 342 -7.01 -9.26 -15.71
CA ILE A 342 -7.84 -9.02 -14.53
C ILE A 342 -7.43 -7.73 -13.84
N ALA A 343 -6.13 -7.55 -13.58
CA ALA A 343 -5.60 -6.33 -12.98
C ALA A 343 -5.88 -5.09 -13.83
N GLU A 344 -5.68 -5.21 -15.14
CA GLU A 344 -5.91 -4.12 -16.10
C GLU A 344 -7.38 -3.72 -16.15
N LYS A 345 -8.29 -4.69 -16.12
CA LYS A 345 -9.72 -4.44 -16.15
C LYS A 345 -10.22 -3.87 -14.83
N ILE A 346 -9.88 -4.49 -13.70
CA ILE A 346 -10.28 -4.00 -12.38
C ILE A 346 -9.80 -2.55 -12.18
N SER A 347 -8.59 -2.22 -12.59
CA SER A 347 -8.05 -0.87 -12.45
C SER A 347 -8.85 0.23 -13.18
N GLN A 348 -9.64 -0.14 -14.19
CA GLN A 348 -10.50 0.80 -14.91
C GLN A 348 -11.82 1.09 -14.19
N HIS A 349 -12.24 0.19 -13.30
CA HIS A 349 -13.56 0.21 -12.67
C HIS A 349 -13.53 0.40 -11.16
N ILE A 350 -12.36 0.28 -10.52
CA ILE A 350 -12.27 0.32 -9.07
C ILE A 350 -12.23 1.75 -8.54
N ILE A 351 -12.94 1.97 -7.44
CA ILE A 351 -12.84 3.12 -6.55
C ILE A 351 -12.65 2.62 -5.13
N ASN A 352 -12.30 3.50 -4.20
CA ASN A 352 -12.22 3.14 -2.80
C ASN A 352 -13.07 4.08 -1.95
N LEU A 353 -13.91 3.51 -1.11
CA LEU A 353 -14.61 4.25 -0.08
C LEU A 353 -13.66 4.55 1.08
N PRO A 354 -13.76 5.72 1.70
CA PRO A 354 -12.90 6.09 2.81
C PRO A 354 -13.30 5.35 4.09
N THR A 355 -12.30 4.83 4.81
CA THR A 355 -12.44 4.14 6.10
C THR A 355 -11.59 4.77 7.18
N ASN A 356 -10.90 5.88 6.90
CA ASN A 356 -9.97 6.50 7.82
C ASN A 356 -10.69 7.15 9.01
N PHE A 357 -9.95 7.41 10.10
CA PHE A 357 -10.47 7.94 11.36
C PHE A 357 -11.11 9.34 11.27
N HIS A 358 -11.07 10.01 10.13
CA HIS A 358 -11.82 11.25 9.87
C HIS A 358 -13.27 11.02 9.48
N VAL A 359 -13.61 9.77 9.07
CA VAL A 359 -14.99 9.42 8.74
C VAL A 359 -15.77 9.27 10.04
N ASN A 360 -16.50 10.32 10.41
CA ASN A 360 -17.42 10.30 11.55
C ASN A 360 -18.82 9.84 11.11
N ASP A 361 -19.78 9.74 12.03
CA ASP A 361 -21.14 9.25 11.75
C ASP A 361 -21.89 10.10 10.70
N GLU A 362 -21.68 11.43 10.69
CA GLU A 362 -22.26 12.34 9.71
C GLU A 362 -21.72 12.06 8.32
N GLN A 363 -20.40 11.97 8.18
CA GLN A 363 -19.74 11.66 6.91
C GLN A 363 -20.06 10.24 6.43
N LEU A 364 -20.14 9.26 7.34
CA LEU A 364 -20.57 7.90 7.00
C LEU A 364 -21.99 7.92 6.43
N SER A 365 -22.92 8.64 7.06
CA SER A 365 -24.28 8.80 6.57
C SER A 365 -24.34 9.44 5.18
N GLU A 366 -23.52 10.48 4.93
CA GLU A 366 -23.41 11.12 3.62
C GLU A 366 -22.91 10.16 2.54
N ILE A 367 -21.89 9.34 2.86
CA ILE A 367 -21.34 8.34 1.94
C ILE A 367 -22.38 7.25 1.64
N ILE A 368 -23.08 6.75 2.65
CA ILE A 368 -24.17 5.78 2.49
C ILE A 368 -25.26 6.33 1.56
N GLN A 369 -25.70 7.56 1.78
CA GLN A 369 -26.72 8.20 0.91
C GLN A 369 -26.19 8.40 -0.51
N PHE A 370 -24.92 8.72 -0.68
CA PHE A 370 -24.30 8.84 -2.00
C PHE A 370 -24.32 7.50 -2.74
N ILE A 371 -23.93 6.40 -2.08
CA ILE A 371 -23.95 5.05 -2.66
C ILE A 371 -25.39 4.68 -3.06
N MET A 372 -26.37 4.89 -2.18
CA MET A 372 -27.78 4.59 -2.45
C MET A 372 -28.31 5.34 -3.67
N ARG A 373 -27.99 6.63 -3.81
CA ARG A 373 -28.42 7.44 -4.96
C ARG A 373 -27.79 7.00 -6.28
N ASN A 374 -26.57 6.46 -6.22
CA ASN A 374 -25.79 6.10 -7.41
C ASN A 374 -25.62 4.58 -7.60
N ARG A 375 -26.48 3.78 -6.94
CA ARG A 375 -26.39 2.30 -6.94
C ARG A 375 -26.38 1.68 -8.34
N ASP A 376 -27.15 2.26 -9.29
CA ASP A 376 -27.25 1.74 -10.65
C ASP A 376 -25.90 1.86 -11.43
N GLY A 377 -24.98 2.70 -10.96
CA GLY A 377 -23.62 2.85 -11.47
C GLY A 377 -22.61 1.88 -10.84
N ILE A 378 -23.02 1.00 -9.92
CA ILE A 378 -22.18 0.02 -9.24
C ILE A 378 -22.40 -1.35 -9.88
N TYR A 379 -21.34 -2.15 -10.02
CA TYR A 379 -21.48 -3.55 -10.40
C TYR A 379 -21.89 -4.38 -9.19
N HIS A 380 -22.85 -5.30 -9.38
CA HIS A 380 -23.27 -6.19 -8.30
C HIS A 380 -22.21 -7.22 -7.93
N SER A 381 -21.35 -7.59 -8.88
CA SER A 381 -20.22 -8.51 -8.65
C SER A 381 -19.15 -8.32 -9.72
N TYR A 382 -17.96 -8.89 -9.48
CA TYR A 382 -16.92 -9.00 -10.50
C TYR A 382 -17.41 -9.70 -11.77
N ASN A 383 -18.17 -10.77 -11.61
CA ASN A 383 -18.69 -11.53 -12.75
C ASN A 383 -19.63 -10.70 -13.64
N GLU A 384 -20.40 -9.79 -13.07
CA GLU A 384 -21.20 -8.83 -13.85
C GLU A 384 -20.30 -7.90 -14.65
N MET A 385 -19.27 -7.33 -14.01
CA MET A 385 -18.31 -6.45 -14.68
C MET A 385 -17.64 -7.16 -15.87
N VAL A 386 -17.23 -8.41 -15.71
CA VAL A 386 -16.59 -9.18 -16.79
C VAL A 386 -17.51 -9.41 -17.98
N LYS A 387 -18.81 -9.65 -17.72
CA LYS A 387 -19.81 -9.91 -18.78
C LYS A 387 -20.25 -8.64 -19.51
N SER A 388 -20.11 -7.48 -18.90
CA SER A 388 -20.55 -6.19 -19.45
C SER A 388 -19.53 -5.51 -20.35
N CYS A 389 -18.35 -6.05 -20.47
CA CYS A 389 -17.26 -5.64 -21.33
C CYS A 389 -16.98 -6.71 -22.35
#